data_282d5af8f033dc3689f95d74a83d2397
#
_entry.id   282d5af8f033dc3689f95d74a83d2397
#
_cell.length_a   1.000
_cell.length_b   1.000
_cell.length_c   1.000
_cell.angle_alpha   90.00
_cell.angle_beta   90.00
_cell.angle_gamma   90.00
#
_symmetry.space_group_name_H-M   'P 1'
#
loop_
_entity.id
_entity.type
_entity.pdbx_description
1 polymer ?
#
loop_
_entity_poly.entity_id
_entity_poly.type
_entity_poly.pdbx_seq_one_letter_code
_entity_poly.pdbx_strand_id
1 'polypeptide(L)'
;MPETYLRVQLPDDKEETIYSPSTIIKEYFEKASVMSLDEFQNSCSKALNHASKRVYERFGYECTSAMGELARVNILVDKIKSNAAPGDELQVKILNVSS
;
A
#
# COMPACT_ATOMS: atom_id res chain seq x y z
N MET A 1 6.43 -17.78 -2.44
CA MET A 1 5.55 -17.16 -1.45
C MET A 1 4.26 -16.73 -2.15
N PRO A 2 3.11 -16.86 -1.47
CA PRO A 2 1.86 -16.40 -2.08
C PRO A 2 1.86 -14.87 -2.21
N GLU A 3 1.33 -14.41 -3.33
CA GLU A 3 1.16 -12.98 -3.60
C GLU A 3 -0.10 -12.48 -2.92
N THR A 4 -0.10 -11.22 -2.52
CA THR A 4 -1.26 -10.57 -1.93
C THR A 4 -1.58 -9.30 -2.71
N TYR A 5 -2.86 -9.05 -2.92
CA TYR A 5 -3.36 -7.86 -3.61
C TYR A 5 -4.22 -7.05 -2.65
N LEU A 6 -3.87 -5.78 -2.50
CA LEU A 6 -4.61 -4.82 -1.69
C LEU A 6 -5.37 -3.90 -2.63
N ARG A 7 -6.71 -3.95 -2.56
CA ARG A 7 -7.55 -3.08 -3.35
C ARG A 7 -8.08 -1.96 -2.48
N VAL A 8 -7.87 -0.73 -2.92
CA VAL A 8 -8.23 0.48 -2.16
C VAL A 8 -8.98 1.47 -3.03
N GLN A 9 -9.79 2.31 -2.38
CA GLN A 9 -10.38 3.48 -3.01
C GLN A 9 -9.69 4.72 -2.45
N LEU A 10 -9.12 5.52 -3.34
CA LEU A 10 -8.37 6.72 -2.99
C LEU A 10 -9.31 7.91 -2.75
N PRO A 11 -8.83 9.00 -2.11
CA PRO A 11 -9.65 10.18 -1.85
C PRO A 11 -10.25 10.84 -3.11
N ASP A 12 -9.67 10.60 -4.27
CA ASP A 12 -10.17 11.10 -5.57
C ASP A 12 -11.19 10.16 -6.23
N ASP A 13 -11.73 9.20 -5.48
CA ASP A 13 -12.69 8.16 -5.90
C ASP A 13 -12.13 7.12 -6.87
N LYS A 14 -10.84 7.16 -7.16
CA LYS A 14 -10.20 6.14 -8.00
C LYS A 14 -9.84 4.91 -7.18
N GLU A 15 -10.00 3.74 -7.80
CA GLU A 15 -9.61 2.47 -7.20
C GLU A 15 -8.22 2.07 -7.71
N GLU A 16 -7.39 1.56 -6.80
CA GLU A 16 -6.06 1.08 -7.12
C GLU A 16 -5.83 -0.29 -6.49
N THR A 17 -5.04 -1.12 -7.15
CA THR A 17 -4.61 -2.41 -6.63
C THR A 17 -3.11 -2.34 -6.36
N ILE A 18 -2.72 -2.71 -5.14
CA ILE A 18 -1.33 -2.71 -4.70
C ILE A 18 -0.88 -4.15 -4.53
N TYR A 19 0.21 -4.50 -5.19
CA TYR A 19 0.79 -5.83 -5.15
C TYR A 19 1.77 -5.94 -3.98
N SER A 20 1.74 -7.09 -3.30
CA SER A 20 2.76 -7.46 -2.32
C SER A 20 3.24 -8.89 -2.60
N PRO A 21 4.55 -9.14 -2.58
CA PRO A 21 5.09 -10.48 -2.80
C PRO A 21 4.92 -11.39 -1.58
N SER A 22 4.33 -10.89 -0.50
CA SER A 22 4.14 -11.64 0.74
C SER A 22 2.77 -11.34 1.34
N THR A 23 2.23 -12.31 2.09
CA THR A 23 0.97 -12.15 2.82
C THR A 23 1.08 -11.21 4.02
N ILE A 24 2.27 -10.72 4.34
CA ILE A 24 2.50 -9.83 5.48
C ILE A 24 1.62 -8.56 5.42
N ILE A 25 1.27 -8.10 4.22
CA ILE A 25 0.44 -6.91 4.04
C ILE A 25 -0.94 -7.08 4.69
N LYS A 26 -1.43 -8.31 4.84
CA LYS A 26 -2.70 -8.61 5.50
C LYS A 26 -2.70 -8.22 6.99
N GLU A 27 -1.53 -8.13 7.61
CA GLU A 27 -1.38 -7.73 9.01
C GLU A 27 -1.53 -6.22 9.19
N TYR A 28 -1.37 -5.45 8.13
CA TYR A 28 -1.41 -3.99 8.14
C TYR A 28 -2.74 -3.41 7.70
N PHE A 29 -3.56 -4.18 6.99
CA PHE A 29 -4.82 -3.70 6.41
C PHE A 29 -5.96 -4.67 6.65
N GLU A 30 -7.10 -4.13 7.09
CA GLU A 30 -8.33 -4.89 7.26
C GLU A 30 -9.33 -4.51 6.15
N LYS A 31 -10.04 -5.51 5.63
CA LYS A 31 -11.11 -5.32 4.66
C LYS A 31 -12.19 -4.40 5.24
N ALA A 32 -12.68 -3.48 4.43
CA ALA A 32 -13.73 -2.52 4.78
C ALA A 32 -13.32 -1.50 5.86
N SER A 33 -12.03 -1.35 6.13
CA SER A 33 -11.54 -0.30 7.02
C SER A 33 -11.30 1.00 6.26
N VAL A 34 -11.22 2.10 7.00
CA VAL A 34 -10.91 3.43 6.47
C VAL A 34 -9.77 4.02 7.30
N MET A 35 -8.82 4.65 6.63
CA MET A 35 -7.69 5.28 7.29
C MET A 35 -7.31 6.59 6.58
N SER A 36 -6.58 7.46 7.27
CA SER A 36 -6.08 8.68 6.65
C SER A 36 -5.05 8.35 5.55
N LEU A 37 -4.86 9.27 4.61
CA LEU A 37 -3.89 9.10 3.55
C LEU A 37 -2.46 8.91 4.09
N ASP A 38 -2.10 9.68 5.13
CA ASP A 38 -0.79 9.56 5.78
C ASP A 38 -0.61 8.20 6.44
N GLU A 39 -1.62 7.71 7.13
CA GLU A 39 -1.61 6.38 7.75
C GLU A 39 -1.51 5.28 6.70
N PHE A 40 -2.25 5.42 5.60
CA PHE A 40 -2.17 4.51 4.47
C PHE A 40 -0.76 4.44 3.89
N GLN A 41 -0.13 5.60 3.65
CA GLN A 41 1.25 5.67 3.14
C GLN A 41 2.23 4.99 4.10
N ASN A 42 2.12 5.29 5.38
CA ASN A 42 2.95 4.68 6.43
C ASN A 42 2.81 3.17 6.47
N SER A 43 1.57 2.68 6.44
CA SER A 43 1.27 1.24 6.50
C SER A 43 1.80 0.53 5.25
N CYS A 44 1.63 1.13 4.07
CA CYS A 44 2.19 0.58 2.82
C CYS A 44 3.72 0.52 2.89
N SER A 45 4.36 1.57 3.37
CA SER A 45 5.81 1.62 3.51
C SER A 45 6.31 0.50 4.42
N LYS A 46 5.72 0.35 5.59
CA LYS A 46 6.08 -0.71 6.54
C LYS A 46 5.83 -2.10 5.96
N ALA A 47 4.65 -2.31 5.38
CA ALA A 47 4.26 -3.62 4.85
C ALA A 47 5.16 -4.04 3.68
N LEU A 48 5.41 -3.15 2.73
CA LEU A 48 6.23 -3.47 1.56
C LEU A 48 7.70 -3.62 1.91
N ASN A 49 8.22 -2.83 2.84
CA ASN A 49 9.57 -3.00 3.35
C ASN A 49 9.73 -4.33 4.09
N HIS A 50 8.74 -4.71 4.89
CA HIS A 50 8.73 -5.99 5.58
C HIS A 50 8.67 -7.16 4.60
N ALA A 51 7.83 -7.06 3.57
CA ALA A 51 7.73 -8.06 2.52
C ALA A 51 9.06 -8.23 1.77
N SER A 52 9.71 -7.12 1.43
CA SER A 52 11.01 -7.12 0.76
C SER A 52 12.07 -7.79 1.64
N LYS A 53 12.08 -7.48 2.93
CA LYS A 53 13.02 -8.09 3.88
C LYS A 53 12.82 -9.60 3.98
N ARG A 54 11.57 -10.07 4.02
CA ARG A 54 11.27 -11.51 4.07
C ARG A 54 11.76 -12.22 2.83
N VAL A 55 11.59 -11.63 1.65
CA VAL A 55 12.09 -12.19 0.40
C VAL A 55 13.62 -12.25 0.42
N TYR A 56 14.27 -11.21 0.89
CA TYR A 56 15.73 -11.17 1.01
C TYR A 56 16.24 -12.28 1.95
N GLU A 57 15.62 -12.43 3.11
CA GLU A 57 15.99 -13.46 4.09
C GLU A 57 15.83 -14.89 3.53
N ARG A 58 14.81 -15.10 2.69
CA ARG A 58 14.51 -16.41 2.14
C ARG A 58 15.33 -16.73 0.89
N PHE A 59 15.53 -15.77 0.00
CA PHE A 59 16.12 -15.99 -1.32
C PHE A 59 17.48 -15.33 -1.52
N GLY A 60 17.91 -14.46 -0.61
CA GLY A 60 19.21 -13.82 -0.67
C GLY A 60 19.33 -12.66 -1.66
N TYR A 61 18.22 -12.15 -2.21
CA TYR A 61 18.21 -10.98 -3.09
C TYR A 61 17.03 -10.06 -2.78
N GLU A 62 17.17 -8.79 -3.12
CA GLU A 62 16.12 -7.79 -2.87
C GLU A 62 14.93 -7.99 -3.79
N CYS A 63 13.73 -7.72 -3.24
CA CYS A 63 12.50 -7.77 -4.02
C CYS A 63 12.24 -6.43 -4.70
N THR A 64 12.64 -6.31 -5.96
CA THR A 64 12.42 -5.09 -6.73
C THR A 64 10.94 -4.81 -6.97
N SER A 65 10.09 -5.84 -6.99
CA SER A 65 8.64 -5.69 -7.14
C SER A 65 8.01 -4.93 -5.97
N ALA A 66 8.40 -5.27 -4.73
CA ALA A 66 7.90 -4.57 -3.55
C ALA A 66 8.36 -3.11 -3.53
N MET A 67 9.62 -2.87 -3.86
CA MET A 67 10.17 -1.50 -3.89
C MET A 67 9.55 -0.67 -5.02
N GLY A 68 9.27 -1.27 -6.17
CA GLY A 68 8.58 -0.60 -7.27
C GLY A 68 7.15 -0.22 -6.90
N GLU A 69 6.44 -1.11 -6.20
CA GLU A 69 5.08 -0.80 -5.71
C GLU A 69 5.10 0.31 -4.66
N LEU A 70 6.07 0.33 -3.76
CA LEU A 70 6.21 1.39 -2.77
C LEU A 70 6.46 2.75 -3.45
N ALA A 71 7.32 2.79 -4.45
CA ALA A 71 7.57 4.00 -5.23
C ALA A 71 6.29 4.50 -5.90
N ARG A 72 5.51 3.58 -6.48
CA ARG A 72 4.22 3.90 -7.11
C ARG A 72 3.23 4.48 -6.09
N VAL A 73 3.12 3.86 -4.92
CA VAL A 73 2.25 4.35 -3.84
C VAL A 73 2.66 5.77 -3.42
N ASN A 74 3.94 6.03 -3.24
CA ASN A 74 4.44 7.34 -2.87
C ASN A 74 4.10 8.40 -3.92
N ILE A 75 4.21 8.07 -5.20
CA ILE A 75 3.83 8.98 -6.31
C ILE A 75 2.33 9.27 -6.27
N LEU A 76 1.50 8.24 -6.07
CA LEU A 76 0.05 8.40 -5.97
C LEU A 76 -0.34 9.31 -4.80
N VAL A 77 0.27 9.11 -3.64
CA VAL A 77 0.00 9.92 -2.45
C VAL A 77 0.41 11.37 -2.66
N ASP A 78 1.59 11.61 -3.21
CA ASP A 78 2.08 12.96 -3.50
C ASP A 78 1.16 13.68 -4.49
N LYS A 79 0.71 12.99 -5.52
CA LYS A 79 -0.21 13.53 -6.52
C LYS A 79 -1.54 13.94 -5.89
N ILE A 80 -2.09 13.10 -5.02
CA ILE A 80 -3.35 13.39 -4.32
C ILE A 80 -3.18 14.62 -3.40
N LYS A 81 -2.09 14.67 -2.64
CA LYS A 81 -1.80 15.81 -1.76
C LYS A 81 -1.63 17.11 -2.53
N SER A 82 -0.98 17.06 -3.69
CA SER A 82 -0.78 18.22 -4.55
C SER A 82 -2.08 18.78 -5.11
N ASN A 83 -3.08 17.93 -5.33
CA ASN A 83 -4.38 18.33 -5.88
C ASN A 83 -5.43 18.61 -4.81
N ALA A 84 -5.13 18.35 -3.54
CA ALA A 84 -6.07 18.57 -2.44
C ALA A 84 -6.11 20.04 -2.01
N ALA A 85 -7.29 20.50 -1.61
CA ALA A 85 -7.44 21.84 -1.02
C ALA A 85 -7.00 21.82 0.45
N PRO A 86 -6.51 22.97 0.99
CA PRO A 86 -6.20 23.05 2.41
C PRO A 86 -7.42 22.72 3.27
N GLY A 87 -7.26 21.82 4.23
CA GLY A 87 -8.34 21.39 5.12
C GLY A 87 -9.15 20.22 4.63
N ASP A 88 -8.87 19.69 3.44
CA ASP A 88 -9.54 18.48 2.95
C ASP A 88 -9.17 17.27 3.82
N GLU A 89 -10.19 16.49 4.15
CA GLU A 89 -10.01 15.22 4.84
C GLU A 89 -9.71 14.13 3.82
N LEU A 90 -8.43 13.74 3.72
CA LEU A 90 -8.00 12.73 2.75
C LEU A 90 -7.99 11.36 3.43
N GLN A 91 -8.93 10.51 3.01
CA GLN A 91 -9.09 9.16 3.54
C GLN A 91 -8.99 8.11 2.45
N VAL A 92 -8.45 6.96 2.79
CA VAL A 92 -8.35 5.79 1.92
C VAL A 92 -9.24 4.69 2.48
N LYS A 93 -10.09 4.13 1.63
CA LYS A 93 -10.96 3.02 1.99
C LYS A 93 -10.34 1.71 1.51
N ILE A 94 -10.19 0.75 2.42
CA ILE A 94 -9.68 -0.57 2.09
C ILE A 94 -10.85 -1.43 1.59
N LEU A 95 -10.86 -1.73 0.30
CA LEU A 95 -11.94 -2.48 -0.34
C LEU A 95 -11.78 -3.98 -0.16
N ASN A 96 -10.57 -4.50 -0.34
CA ASN A 96 -10.29 -5.91 -0.22
C ASN A 96 -8.80 -6.18 -0.01
N VAL A 97 -8.49 -7.26 0.68
CA VAL A 97 -7.13 -7.81 0.80
C VAL A 97 -7.23 -9.30 0.49
N SER A 98 -6.61 -9.73 -0.61
CA SER A 98 -6.73 -11.13 -1.05
C SER A 98 -5.39 -11.67 -1.53
N SER A 99 -5.22 -12.96 -1.39
CA SER A 99 -4.04 -13.68 -1.88
C SER A 99 -4.41 -14.73 -2.91
#